data_03ea046379ee9da0a25d8e423383c8fb
#
_entry.id   03ea046379ee9da0a25d8e423383c8fb
#
_cell.length_a   1.000
_cell.length_b   1.000
_cell.length_c   1.000
_cell.angle_alpha   90.00
_cell.angle_beta   90.00
_cell.angle_gamma   90.00
#
_symmetry.space_group_name_H-M   'P 1'
#
loop_
_entity.id
_entity.type
_entity.pdbx_description
1 polymer ?
#
loop_
_entity_poly.entity_id
_entity_poly.type
_entity_poly.pdbx_seq_one_letter_code
_entity_poly.pdbx_strand_id
1 'polypeptide(L)' 'MVEIMALLMFVGEPQKLTEMMYMPSVKKCLEKRRIATRNSNATYMCSKVKAELSEDNKILKIEKIK' A
#
# COMPACT_ATOMS: atom_id res chain seq x y z
N MET A 1 4.04 -0.73 -16.49
CA MET A 1 3.81 -0.95 -15.06
C MET A 1 4.79 -1.96 -14.50
N VAL A 2 5.21 -1.76 -13.29
CA VAL A 2 6.09 -2.69 -12.59
C VAL A 2 5.35 -3.35 -11.44
N GLU A 3 5.79 -4.53 -11.07
CA GLU A 3 5.22 -5.26 -9.95
C GLU A 3 5.95 -4.87 -8.68
N ILE A 4 5.21 -4.37 -7.70
CA ILE A 4 5.79 -3.87 -6.44
C ILE A 4 5.01 -4.39 -5.25
N MET A 5 5.65 -4.32 -4.08
CA MET A 5 4.96 -4.47 -2.82
C MET A 5 4.42 -3.09 -2.41
N ALA A 6 3.15 -3.02 -2.04
CA ALA A 6 2.52 -1.78 -1.63
C ALA A 6 1.81 -1.92 -0.30
N LEU A 7 1.87 -0.86 0.49
CA LEU A 7 1.06 -0.72 1.69
C LEU A 7 -0.20 0.04 1.31
N LEU A 8 -1.34 -0.62 1.49
CA LEU A 8 -2.64 -0.07 1.14
C LEU A 8 -3.39 0.33 2.40
N MET A 9 -3.95 1.54 2.40
CA MET A 9 -4.74 2.03 3.52
C MET A 9 -6.22 2.12 3.13
N PHE A 10 -7.07 1.50 3.93
CA PHE A 10 -8.51 1.49 3.73
C PHE A 10 -9.21 2.18 4.90
N VAL A 11 -10.15 3.05 4.60
CA VAL A 11 -10.88 3.85 5.60
C VAL A 11 -12.38 3.80 5.33
N GLY A 12 -13.16 3.83 6.39
CA GLY A 12 -14.63 3.99 6.31
C GLY A 12 -15.41 2.68 6.27
N GLU A 13 -16.73 2.82 6.15
CA GLU A 13 -17.66 1.70 5.97
C GLU A 13 -18.65 2.04 4.84
N PRO A 14 -18.65 1.29 3.71
CA PRO A 14 -17.66 0.25 3.42
C PRO A 14 -16.25 0.80 3.28
N GLN A 15 -15.27 -0.04 3.54
CA GLN A 15 -13.87 0.38 3.46
C GLN A 15 -13.49 0.72 2.02
N LYS A 16 -12.83 1.87 1.87
CA LYS A 16 -12.36 2.34 0.56
C LYS A 16 -10.87 2.54 0.61
N LEU A 17 -10.21 2.19 -0.48
CA LEU A 17 -8.77 2.44 -0.64
C LEU A 17 -8.53 3.96 -0.68
N THR A 18 -7.81 4.46 0.31
CA THR A 18 -7.55 5.89 0.47
C THR A 18 -6.15 6.27 0.10
N GLU A 19 -5.17 5.46 0.47
CA GLU A 19 -3.77 5.72 0.17
C GLU A 19 -3.04 4.45 -0.22
N MET A 20 -1.98 4.62 -1.00
CA MET A 20 -1.09 3.57 -1.43
C MET A 20 0.34 4.06 -1.26
N MET A 21 1.20 3.19 -0.78
CA MET A 21 2.59 3.54 -0.56
C MET A 21 3.52 2.45 -1.08
N TYR A 22 4.52 2.85 -1.87
CA TYR A 22 5.56 1.93 -2.32
C TYR A 22 6.37 1.42 -1.13
N MET A 23 6.58 0.12 -1.09
CA MET A 23 7.43 -0.51 -0.07
C MET A 23 8.57 -1.25 -0.75
N PRO A 24 9.81 -1.10 -0.26
CA PRO A 24 10.97 -1.74 -0.88
C PRO A 24 11.01 -3.25 -0.68
N SER A 25 10.30 -3.77 0.31
CA SER A 25 10.27 -5.21 0.57
C SER A 25 9.05 -5.58 1.40
N VAL A 26 8.73 -6.88 1.42
CA VAL A 26 7.64 -7.40 2.26
C VAL A 26 7.91 -7.11 3.74
N LYS A 27 9.15 -7.31 4.17
CA LYS A 27 9.55 -7.06 5.57
C LYS A 27 9.28 -5.61 5.98
N LYS A 28 9.69 -4.66 5.15
CA LYS A 28 9.47 -3.23 5.40
C LYS A 28 7.98 -2.89 5.40
N CYS A 29 7.22 -3.49 4.51
CA CYS A 29 5.78 -3.30 4.45
C CYS A 29 5.11 -3.76 5.75
N LEU A 30 5.46 -4.94 6.24
CA LEU A 30 4.89 -5.49 7.47
C LEU A 30 5.26 -4.65 8.70
N GLU A 31 6.49 -4.15 8.78
CA GLU A 31 6.91 -3.26 9.84
C GLU A 31 6.09 -1.96 9.84
N LYS A 32 5.95 -1.34 8.67
CA LYS A 32 5.19 -0.10 8.51
C LYS A 32 3.72 -0.32 8.85
N ARG A 33 3.16 -1.44 8.39
CA ARG A 33 1.79 -1.82 8.67
C ARG A 33 1.53 -1.93 10.17
N ARG A 34 2.44 -2.55 10.90
CA ARG A 34 2.32 -2.71 12.35
C ARG A 34 2.29 -1.36 13.05
N ILE A 35 3.21 -0.48 12.69
CA ILE A 35 3.29 0.87 13.28
C ILE A 35 2.04 1.68 12.93
N ALA A 36 1.63 1.65 11.67
CA ALA A 36 0.48 2.41 11.19
C ALA A 36 -0.82 1.92 11.84
N THR A 37 -1.00 0.61 11.96
CA THR A 37 -2.18 0.02 12.60
C THR A 37 -2.29 0.43 14.07
N ARG A 38 -1.14 0.54 14.75
CA ARG A 38 -1.11 0.96 16.15
C ARG A 38 -1.53 2.41 16.34
N ASN A 39 -1.21 3.27 15.37
CA ASN A 39 -1.40 4.72 15.48
C ASN A 39 -2.64 5.24 14.75
N SER A 40 -3.43 4.37 14.15
CA SER A 40 -4.56 4.78 13.32
C SER A 40 -5.69 3.76 13.38
N ASN A 41 -6.92 4.23 13.13
CA ASN A 41 -8.09 3.37 13.04
C ASN A 41 -8.31 2.81 11.63
N ALA A 42 -7.45 3.14 10.69
CA ALA A 42 -7.54 2.63 9.33
C ALA A 42 -7.09 1.17 9.25
N THR A 43 -7.55 0.48 8.23
CA THR A 43 -7.10 -0.89 7.93
C THR A 43 -5.95 -0.83 6.94
N TYR A 44 -4.87 -1.52 7.24
CA TYR A 44 -3.69 -1.56 6.38
C TYR A 44 -3.46 -2.97 5.86
N MET A 45 -3.03 -3.05 4.61
CA MET A 45 -2.78 -4.33 3.96
C MET A 45 -1.52 -4.23 3.11
N CYS A 46 -0.65 -5.24 3.20
CA CYS A 46 0.51 -5.39 2.32
C CYS A 46 0.12 -6.28 1.16
N SER A 47 0.28 -5.80 -0.06
CA SER A 47 -0.12 -6.53 -1.25
C SER A 47 0.85 -6.29 -2.40
N LYS A 48 1.05 -7.32 -3.22
CA LYS A 48 1.74 -7.17 -4.49
C LYS A 48 0.78 -6.59 -5.51
N VAL A 49 1.21 -5.53 -6.17
CA VAL A 49 0.39 -4.87 -7.19
C VAL A 49 1.26 -4.50 -8.37
N LYS A 50 0.64 -4.38 -9.53
CA LYS A 50 1.27 -3.75 -10.67
C LYS A 50 1.02 -2.26 -10.56
N ALA A 51 2.06 -1.47 -10.65
CA ALA A 51 1.95 -0.05 -10.45
C ALA A 51 2.74 0.74 -11.46
N GLU A 52 2.23 1.91 -11.78
CA GLU A 52 2.96 2.93 -12.51
C GLU A 52 3.56 3.87 -11.48
N LEU A 53 4.87 4.02 -11.50
CA LEU A 53 5.60 4.84 -10.53
C LEU A 53 6.14 6.10 -11.18
N SER A 54 6.13 7.20 -10.43
CA SER A 54 6.82 8.42 -10.80
C SER A 54 8.34 8.27 -10.56
N GLU A 55 9.12 9.28 -10.95
CA GLU A 55 10.57 9.26 -10.77
C GLU A 55 11.01 9.11 -9.32
N ASP A 56 10.21 9.61 -8.38
CA ASP A 56 10.48 9.53 -6.95
C ASP A 56 9.73 8.40 -6.26
N ASN A 57 9.36 7.37 -7.02
CA ASN A 57 8.70 6.14 -6.54
C ASN A 57 7.33 6.37 -5.89
N LYS A 58 6.64 7.41 -6.30
CA LYS A 58 5.25 7.59 -5.90
C LYS A 58 4.34 6.78 -6.82
N ILE A 59 3.36 6.11 -6.22
CA ILE A 59 2.41 5.32 -6.99
C ILE A 59 1.41 6.25 -7.68
N LEU A 60 1.44 6.25 -9.01
CA LEU A 60 0.51 7.05 -9.83
C LEU A 60 -0.76 6.28 -10.12
N LYS A 61 -0.65 4.97 -10.31
CA LYS A 61 -1.77 4.12 -10.67
C LYS A 61 -1.44 2.69 -10.27
N ILE A 62 -2.43 1.94 -9.83
CA ILE A 62 -2.24 0.53 -9.52
C ILE A 62 -3.23 -0.35 -10.24
N GLU A 63 -2.79 -1.58 -10.50
CA GLU A 63 -3.63 -2.67 -10.96
C GLU A 63 -3.42 -3.84 -10.03
N LYS A 64 -4.49 -4.32 -9.42
CA LYS A 64 -4.39 -5.36 -8.41
C LYS A 64 -4.13 -6.71 -9.06
N ILE A 65 -3.13 -7.42 -8.57
CA ILE A 65 -2.81 -8.76 -9.00
C ILE A 65 -3.69 -9.73 -8.20
N LYS A 66 -4.39 -10.57 -8.91
CA LYS A 66 -5.17 -11.64 -8.29
C LYS A 66 -4.30 -12.86 -8.05
#